data_2ec64c7df5e4016517c5d8da77d48e94
#
_entry.id   2ec64c7df5e4016517c5d8da77d48e94
#
_cell.length_a   1.000
_cell.length_b   1.000
_cell.length_c   1.000
_cell.angle_alpha   90.00
_cell.angle_beta   90.00
_cell.angle_gamma   90.00
#
_symmetry.space_group_name_H-M   'P 1'
#
loop_
_entity.id
_entity.type
_entity.pdbx_description
1 polymer ?
#
loop_
_entity_poly.entity_id
_entity_poly.type
_entity_poly.pdbx_seq_one_letter_code
_entity_poly.pdbx_strand_id
1 'polypeptide(L)'
;MNISGVSAATNYAAAVRGDKTSGTEKTAKSGMSDGFIERIKAYAKEDAKKGVYMSEGFTQMRLAHMKQYVSPDRSGPKNQVMSAIQAALKEPHPMLQALEKMLEKLSGGCSANLKISSVQQAAEIFAPNGENIASYNSLGGGWTDIQTKAEHDFFSESASVYLQAYREARAEMQSSQPTPSIETSVNIRA
;
A
#
# COMPACT_ATOMS: atom_id res chain seq x y z
N MET A 1 -2.88 -12.34 -37.06
CA MET A 1 -3.69 -12.22 -35.83
C MET A 1 -2.96 -11.32 -34.87
N ASN A 2 -3.42 -10.08 -34.72
CA ASN A 2 -2.80 -9.10 -33.83
C ASN A 2 -3.37 -9.26 -32.43
N ILE A 3 -2.52 -9.56 -31.45
CA ILE A 3 -2.89 -9.52 -30.02
C ILE A 3 -2.36 -8.19 -29.48
N SER A 4 -3.28 -7.22 -29.36
CA SER A 4 -3.02 -5.93 -28.74
C SER A 4 -2.90 -6.12 -27.23
N GLY A 5 -1.71 -5.86 -26.67
CA GLY A 5 -1.47 -5.79 -25.24
C GLY A 5 -2.24 -4.62 -24.62
N VAL A 6 -3.12 -4.91 -23.68
CA VAL A 6 -3.79 -3.91 -22.87
C VAL A 6 -2.86 -3.49 -21.73
N SER A 7 -2.21 -2.34 -21.93
CA SER A 7 -1.53 -1.65 -20.82
C SER A 7 -2.59 -1.01 -19.91
N ALA A 8 -2.80 -1.58 -18.74
CA ALA A 8 -3.55 -0.94 -17.68
C ALA A 8 -2.68 0.14 -17.03
N ALA A 9 -2.60 1.31 -17.67
CA ALA A 9 -2.13 2.53 -17.01
C ALA A 9 -3.28 3.04 -16.13
N THR A 10 -3.21 2.75 -14.85
CA THR A 10 -4.16 3.25 -13.86
C THR A 10 -3.92 4.74 -13.65
N ASN A 11 -4.84 5.57 -14.15
CA ASN A 11 -4.89 7.01 -13.92
C ASN A 11 -5.17 7.31 -12.44
N TYR A 12 -4.15 7.61 -11.66
CA TYR A 12 -4.23 8.16 -10.31
C TYR A 12 -4.16 9.71 -10.28
N ALA A 13 -4.69 10.37 -11.27
CA ALA A 13 -4.62 11.83 -11.37
C ALA A 13 -5.98 12.49 -11.54
N ALA A 14 -6.97 12.17 -10.68
CA ALA A 14 -8.19 12.99 -10.64
C ALA A 14 -8.99 12.76 -9.36
N ALA A 15 -8.60 13.36 -8.23
CA ALA A 15 -9.52 13.76 -7.15
C ALA A 15 -8.80 14.63 -6.09
N VAL A 16 -8.25 15.77 -6.48
CA VAL A 16 -7.98 16.85 -5.53
C VAL A 16 -8.63 18.12 -6.09
N ARG A 17 -9.92 18.24 -5.90
CA ARG A 17 -10.60 19.56 -5.94
C ARG A 17 -11.09 19.87 -4.55
N GLY A 18 -10.60 21.02 -4.10
CA GLY A 18 -10.69 21.64 -2.84
C GLY A 18 -12.04 21.58 -2.11
N ASP A 19 -11.90 21.48 -0.81
CA ASP A 19 -12.73 22.29 0.07
C ASP A 19 -11.85 22.82 1.22
N LYS A 20 -11.91 24.14 1.41
CA LYS A 20 -11.29 24.86 2.51
C LYS A 20 -12.25 24.77 3.69
N THR A 21 -11.98 23.90 4.63
CA THR A 21 -12.50 24.08 5.99
C THR A 21 -11.37 23.85 6.98
N SER A 22 -10.97 24.95 7.58
CA SER A 22 -10.21 25.05 8.82
C SER A 22 -10.96 24.27 9.91
N GLY A 23 -10.41 23.13 10.28
CA GLY A 23 -10.87 22.33 11.40
C GLY A 23 -9.72 21.45 11.86
N THR A 24 -9.20 21.74 13.06
CA THR A 24 -8.21 20.89 13.73
C THR A 24 -8.86 19.57 14.12
N GLU A 25 -9.13 18.71 13.14
CA GLU A 25 -9.53 17.32 13.40
C GLU A 25 -8.29 16.54 13.79
N LYS A 26 -8.32 15.99 15.00
CA LYS A 26 -7.42 14.94 15.44
C LYS A 26 -7.54 13.76 14.46
N THR A 27 -6.65 13.72 13.48
CA THR A 27 -6.53 12.60 12.54
C THR A 27 -6.37 11.31 13.32
N ALA A 28 -7.32 10.41 13.20
CA ALA A 28 -7.21 9.04 13.68
C ALA A 28 -5.95 8.44 13.04
N LYS A 29 -4.98 8.08 13.87
CA LYS A 29 -3.64 7.63 13.43
C LYS A 29 -3.80 6.30 12.69
N SER A 30 -3.65 6.30 11.38
CA SER A 30 -3.64 5.09 10.54
C SER A 30 -2.34 4.29 10.71
N GLY A 31 -2.06 3.82 11.92
CA GLY A 31 -0.86 3.01 12.21
C GLY A 31 0.48 3.78 12.14
N MET A 32 0.47 5.12 11.98
CA MET A 32 1.69 5.93 11.96
C MET A 32 1.96 6.56 13.32
N SER A 33 3.13 6.26 13.91
CA SER A 33 3.64 6.96 15.09
C SER A 33 4.19 8.33 14.72
N ASP A 34 4.26 9.25 15.71
CA ASP A 34 4.85 10.58 15.51
C ASP A 34 6.30 10.48 15.00
N GLY A 35 7.08 9.53 15.54
CA GLY A 35 8.44 9.27 15.07
C GLY A 35 8.52 8.78 13.61
N PHE A 36 7.53 8.05 13.14
CA PHE A 36 7.45 7.65 11.74
C PHE A 36 7.08 8.82 10.84
N ILE A 37 6.16 9.68 11.25
CA ILE A 37 5.79 10.91 10.56
C ILE A 37 7.02 11.82 10.39
N GLU A 38 7.83 12.01 11.45
CA GLU A 38 9.05 12.81 11.35
C GLU A 38 10.09 12.20 10.39
N ARG A 39 10.19 10.89 10.33
CA ARG A 39 11.04 10.21 9.33
C ARG A 39 10.54 10.45 7.90
N ILE A 40 9.23 10.41 7.66
CA ILE A 40 8.66 10.75 6.34
C ILE A 40 9.05 12.18 5.95
N LYS A 41 8.89 13.14 6.86
CA LYS A 41 9.24 14.56 6.62
C LYS A 41 10.74 14.72 6.34
N ALA A 42 11.60 14.00 7.06
CA ALA A 42 13.03 14.03 6.84
C ALA A 42 13.40 13.53 5.42
N TYR A 43 12.84 12.40 4.99
CA TYR A 43 13.03 11.92 3.62
C TYR A 43 12.53 12.92 2.58
N ALA A 44 11.35 13.50 2.79
CA ALA A 44 10.77 14.48 1.88
C ALA A 44 11.67 15.71 1.70
N LYS A 45 12.24 16.23 2.82
CA LYS A 45 13.18 17.35 2.78
C LYS A 45 14.48 17.01 2.06
N GLU A 46 15.02 15.81 2.30
CA GLU A 46 16.22 15.36 1.62
C GLU A 46 16.01 15.17 0.12
N ASP A 47 14.90 14.51 -0.25
CA ASP A 47 14.51 14.30 -1.64
C ASP A 47 14.28 15.64 -2.37
N ALA A 48 13.67 16.61 -1.71
CA ALA A 48 13.47 17.95 -2.24
C ALA A 48 14.79 18.62 -2.55
N LYS A 49 15.81 18.51 -1.67
CA LYS A 49 17.17 19.06 -1.90
C LYS A 49 17.86 18.41 -3.10
N LYS A 50 17.64 17.11 -3.29
CA LYS A 50 18.19 16.33 -4.42
C LYS A 50 17.41 16.52 -5.73
N GLY A 51 16.23 17.15 -5.69
CA GLY A 51 15.34 17.27 -6.85
C GLY A 51 14.66 15.95 -7.23
N VAL A 52 14.64 14.96 -6.33
CA VAL A 52 14.00 13.65 -6.53
C VAL A 52 12.65 13.65 -5.84
N TYR A 53 11.66 12.96 -6.40
CA TYR A 53 10.34 12.78 -5.78
C TYR A 53 10.13 11.32 -5.41
N MET A 54 9.77 11.05 -4.16
CA MET A 54 9.56 9.72 -3.61
C MET A 54 10.72 8.76 -3.94
N SER A 55 11.89 9.04 -3.39
CA SER A 55 13.08 8.21 -3.57
C SER A 55 12.83 6.74 -3.20
N GLU A 56 13.66 5.86 -3.73
CA GLU A 56 13.62 4.44 -3.41
C GLU A 56 13.75 4.21 -1.89
N GLY A 57 14.65 4.95 -1.22
CA GLY A 57 14.81 4.86 0.24
C GLY A 57 13.53 5.18 1.00
N PHE A 58 12.80 6.22 0.62
CA PHE A 58 11.50 6.53 1.18
C PHE A 58 10.49 5.39 0.93
N THR A 59 10.42 4.89 -0.30
CA THR A 59 9.48 3.84 -0.68
C THR A 59 9.75 2.54 0.11
N GLN A 60 11.00 2.14 0.25
CA GLN A 60 11.41 0.97 1.03
C GLN A 60 11.09 1.13 2.53
N MET A 61 11.41 2.29 3.11
CA MET A 61 11.09 2.61 4.50
C MET A 61 9.57 2.53 4.77
N ARG A 62 8.76 3.07 3.88
CA ARG A 62 7.30 3.04 3.96
C ARG A 62 6.75 1.63 3.87
N LEU A 63 7.21 0.83 2.90
CA LEU A 63 6.81 -0.57 2.73
C LEU A 63 7.18 -1.44 3.95
N ALA A 64 8.39 -1.25 4.48
CA ALA A 64 8.84 -1.98 5.67
C ALA A 64 7.94 -1.68 6.88
N HIS A 65 7.64 -0.41 7.10
CA HIS A 65 6.75 0.00 8.20
C HIS A 65 5.34 -0.56 8.03
N MET A 66 4.77 -0.47 6.83
CA MET A 66 3.46 -1.05 6.54
C MET A 66 3.42 -2.54 6.84
N LYS A 67 4.40 -3.31 6.35
CA LYS A 67 4.48 -4.76 6.60
C LYS A 67 4.57 -5.11 8.09
N GLN A 68 5.27 -4.29 8.86
CA GLN A 68 5.49 -4.56 10.28
C GLN A 68 4.31 -4.17 11.18
N TYR A 69 3.61 -3.08 10.86
CA TYR A 69 2.67 -2.46 11.80
C TYR A 69 1.23 -2.34 11.29
N VAL A 70 1.01 -2.50 9.99
CA VAL A 70 -0.30 -2.26 9.36
C VAL A 70 -0.84 -3.50 8.68
N SER A 71 0.01 -4.23 7.94
CA SER A 71 -0.42 -5.40 7.19
C SER A 71 -0.79 -6.55 8.12
N PRO A 72 -1.88 -7.28 7.82
CA PRO A 72 -2.19 -8.51 8.52
C PRO A 72 -1.15 -9.60 8.19
N ASP A 73 -0.94 -10.53 9.13
CA ASP A 73 -0.20 -11.75 8.80
C ASP A 73 -0.97 -12.58 7.79
N ARG A 74 -0.41 -12.74 6.61
CA ARG A 74 -0.95 -13.58 5.54
C ARG A 74 -0.25 -14.93 5.45
N SER A 75 0.96 -15.04 5.97
CA SER A 75 1.82 -16.22 5.79
C SER A 75 1.29 -17.42 6.57
N GLY A 76 0.95 -17.23 7.83
CA GLY A 76 0.38 -18.28 8.68
C GLY A 76 -0.91 -18.85 8.09
N PRO A 77 -1.95 -18.02 7.84
CA PRO A 77 -3.18 -18.48 7.22
C PRO A 77 -3.00 -19.15 5.86
N LYS A 78 -2.15 -18.64 4.97
CA LYS A 78 -1.85 -19.25 3.67
C LYS A 78 -1.28 -20.64 3.80
N ASN A 79 -0.32 -20.84 4.71
CA ASN A 79 0.29 -22.16 4.95
C ASN A 79 -0.74 -23.16 5.48
N GLN A 80 -1.62 -22.75 6.38
CA GLN A 80 -2.69 -23.59 6.92
C GLN A 80 -3.70 -23.98 5.84
N VAL A 81 -4.13 -23.03 5.00
CA VAL A 81 -5.02 -23.28 3.86
C VAL A 81 -4.38 -24.24 2.86
N MET A 82 -3.10 -24.06 2.52
CA MET A 82 -2.42 -24.99 1.61
C MET A 82 -2.32 -26.40 2.18
N SER A 83 -2.05 -26.53 3.48
CA SER A 83 -2.06 -27.84 4.16
C SER A 83 -3.44 -28.50 4.10
N ALA A 84 -4.51 -27.72 4.30
CA ALA A 84 -5.89 -28.21 4.19
C ALA A 84 -6.22 -28.65 2.76
N ILE A 85 -5.83 -27.88 1.73
CA ILE A 85 -6.00 -28.29 0.32
C ILE A 85 -5.27 -29.59 0.03
N GLN A 86 -4.01 -29.71 0.45
CA GLN A 86 -3.22 -30.92 0.24
C GLN A 86 -3.80 -32.15 0.94
N ALA A 87 -4.34 -31.99 2.16
CA ALA A 87 -5.02 -33.05 2.88
C ALA A 87 -6.29 -33.50 2.14
N ALA A 88 -7.10 -32.54 1.68
CA ALA A 88 -8.34 -32.83 0.95
C ALA A 88 -8.12 -33.56 -0.38
N LEU A 89 -6.98 -33.31 -1.04
CA LEU A 89 -6.64 -34.00 -2.29
C LEU A 89 -6.14 -35.43 -2.09
N LYS A 90 -5.67 -35.80 -0.88
CA LYS A 90 -5.13 -37.14 -0.58
C LYS A 90 -6.20 -38.13 -0.12
N GLU A 91 -7.27 -37.67 0.48
CA GLU A 91 -8.30 -38.55 1.08
C GLU A 91 -9.71 -38.20 0.58
N PRO A 92 -10.49 -39.20 0.11
CA PRO A 92 -11.84 -38.96 -0.35
C PRO A 92 -12.84 -38.84 0.81
N HIS A 93 -13.57 -37.75 0.83
CA HIS A 93 -14.88 -37.47 1.41
C HIS A 93 -15.20 -37.42 2.93
N PRO A 94 -14.67 -38.14 3.92
CA PRO A 94 -15.12 -37.91 5.29
C PRO A 94 -14.53 -36.70 5.97
N MET A 95 -13.51 -36.04 5.36
CA MET A 95 -12.73 -34.95 5.96
C MET A 95 -13.27 -33.53 5.76
N LEU A 96 -14.31 -33.30 4.97
CA LEU A 96 -14.81 -31.95 4.71
C LEU A 96 -15.21 -31.22 6.00
N GLN A 97 -15.88 -31.89 6.94
CA GLN A 97 -16.25 -31.28 8.23
C GLN A 97 -15.04 -31.01 9.14
N ALA A 98 -14.00 -31.85 9.06
CA ALA A 98 -12.76 -31.62 9.81
C ALA A 98 -11.96 -30.46 9.21
N LEU A 99 -12.00 -30.30 7.89
CA LEU A 99 -11.41 -29.18 7.18
C LEU A 99 -12.11 -27.86 7.49
N GLU A 100 -13.43 -27.84 7.49
CA GLU A 100 -14.21 -26.64 7.90
C GLU A 100 -13.80 -26.18 9.30
N LYS A 101 -13.72 -27.11 10.28
CA LYS A 101 -13.26 -26.78 11.63
C LYS A 101 -11.81 -26.32 11.72
N MET A 102 -10.92 -26.82 10.86
CA MET A 102 -9.54 -26.32 10.76
C MET A 102 -9.50 -24.89 10.21
N LEU A 103 -10.36 -24.57 9.26
CA LEU A 103 -10.43 -23.28 8.61
C LEU A 103 -11.07 -22.20 9.48
N GLU A 104 -11.93 -22.59 10.43
CA GLU A 104 -12.48 -21.69 11.45
C GLU A 104 -11.44 -21.19 12.48
N LYS A 105 -10.29 -21.87 12.58
CA LYS A 105 -9.23 -21.58 13.55
C LYS A 105 -7.91 -21.26 12.88
N LEU A 106 -7.95 -20.48 11.83
CA LEU A 106 -6.71 -19.98 11.21
C LEU A 106 -5.95 -19.06 12.14
N SER A 107 -4.63 -19.04 12.00
CA SER A 107 -3.76 -18.16 12.76
C SER A 107 -4.21 -16.70 12.62
N GLY A 108 -4.10 -15.94 13.72
CA GLY A 108 -4.52 -14.54 13.76
C GLY A 108 -6.04 -14.33 13.78
N GLY A 109 -6.85 -15.37 14.02
CA GLY A 109 -8.33 -15.26 14.02
C GLY A 109 -8.92 -15.10 12.62
N CYS A 110 -8.16 -15.41 11.57
CA CYS A 110 -8.64 -15.40 10.20
C CYS A 110 -9.64 -16.54 9.94
N SER A 111 -10.42 -16.40 8.89
CA SER A 111 -11.27 -17.45 8.32
C SER A 111 -10.93 -17.67 6.85
N ALA A 112 -11.36 -18.80 6.28
CA ALA A 112 -11.18 -19.03 4.87
C ALA A 112 -12.35 -19.78 4.24
N ASN A 113 -12.62 -19.46 2.98
CA ASN A 113 -13.51 -20.21 2.10
C ASN A 113 -12.68 -21.05 1.15
N LEU A 114 -13.01 -22.35 1.03
CA LEU A 114 -12.36 -23.24 0.07
C LEU A 114 -13.34 -23.74 -0.99
N LYS A 115 -12.84 -23.83 -2.22
CA LYS A 115 -13.49 -24.55 -3.32
C LYS A 115 -12.48 -25.55 -3.88
N ILE A 116 -12.72 -26.83 -3.68
CA ILE A 116 -11.82 -27.89 -4.13
C ILE A 116 -12.59 -28.79 -5.10
N SER A 117 -12.04 -28.94 -6.30
CA SER A 117 -12.49 -29.90 -7.30
C SER A 117 -11.29 -30.65 -7.86
N SER A 118 -11.54 -31.69 -8.67
CA SER A 118 -10.48 -32.43 -9.37
C SER A 118 -9.71 -31.58 -10.39
N VAL A 119 -10.29 -30.47 -10.84
CA VAL A 119 -9.73 -29.60 -11.89
C VAL A 119 -9.14 -28.32 -11.31
N GLN A 120 -9.77 -27.77 -10.28
CA GLN A 120 -9.42 -26.47 -9.74
C GLN A 120 -9.51 -26.44 -8.21
N GLN A 121 -8.52 -25.82 -7.59
CA GLN A 121 -8.53 -25.47 -6.17
C GLN A 121 -8.51 -23.95 -6.07
N ALA A 122 -9.40 -23.40 -5.26
CA ALA A 122 -9.46 -21.98 -4.95
C ALA A 122 -9.68 -21.77 -3.46
N ALA A 123 -9.15 -20.68 -2.94
CA ALA A 123 -9.33 -20.27 -1.56
C ALA A 123 -9.37 -18.75 -1.43
N GLU A 124 -10.13 -18.28 -0.44
CA GLU A 124 -10.14 -16.88 -0.03
C GLU A 124 -9.90 -16.82 1.48
N ILE A 125 -9.02 -15.96 1.92
CA ILE A 125 -8.70 -15.75 3.34
C ILE A 125 -9.24 -14.39 3.78
N PHE A 126 -9.94 -14.39 4.90
CA PHE A 126 -10.53 -13.19 5.48
C PHE A 126 -9.89 -12.91 6.84
N ALA A 127 -9.56 -11.64 7.08
CA ALA A 127 -9.16 -11.15 8.38
C ALA A 127 -10.32 -11.20 9.39
N PRO A 128 -10.07 -11.06 10.71
CA PRO A 128 -11.13 -11.07 11.72
C PRO A 128 -12.22 -10.01 11.53
N ASN A 129 -11.91 -8.91 10.84
CA ASN A 129 -12.86 -7.85 10.50
C ASN A 129 -13.69 -8.16 9.23
N GLY A 130 -13.50 -9.33 8.60
CA GLY A 130 -14.22 -9.76 7.41
C GLY A 130 -13.61 -9.27 6.08
N GLU A 131 -12.52 -8.51 6.10
CA GLU A 131 -11.83 -8.11 4.86
C GLU A 131 -11.12 -9.31 4.21
N ASN A 132 -11.25 -9.46 2.89
CA ASN A 132 -10.47 -10.42 2.14
C ASN A 132 -9.01 -9.93 2.04
N ILE A 133 -8.07 -10.75 2.53
CA ILE A 133 -6.64 -10.40 2.60
C ILE A 133 -5.78 -11.19 1.62
N ALA A 134 -6.26 -12.33 1.13
CA ALA A 134 -5.56 -13.12 0.13
C ALA A 134 -6.51 -14.05 -0.62
N SER A 135 -6.23 -14.33 -1.87
CA SER A 135 -6.91 -15.33 -2.67
C SER A 135 -5.91 -16.30 -3.31
N TYR A 136 -6.34 -17.54 -3.49
CA TYR A 136 -5.59 -18.59 -4.17
C TYR A 136 -6.40 -19.15 -5.33
N ASN A 137 -5.71 -19.40 -6.45
CA ASN A 137 -6.28 -20.11 -7.57
C ASN A 137 -5.21 -20.98 -8.25
N SER A 138 -5.41 -22.29 -8.26
CA SER A 138 -4.45 -23.22 -8.84
C SER A 138 -4.27 -23.07 -10.36
N LEU A 139 -5.27 -22.54 -11.08
CA LEU A 139 -5.22 -22.25 -12.52
C LEU A 139 -4.76 -20.82 -12.82
N GLY A 140 -4.77 -19.94 -11.84
CA GLY A 140 -4.54 -18.50 -12.01
C GLY A 140 -3.21 -17.99 -11.45
N GLY A 141 -2.20 -18.84 -11.24
CA GLY A 141 -0.87 -18.39 -10.79
C GLY A 141 -0.64 -18.44 -9.28
N GLY A 142 -1.51 -19.09 -8.50
CA GLY A 142 -1.29 -19.32 -7.08
C GLY A 142 -1.90 -18.23 -6.18
N TRP A 143 -1.12 -17.74 -5.21
CA TRP A 143 -1.56 -16.74 -4.24
C TRP A 143 -1.50 -15.32 -4.78
N THR A 144 -2.55 -14.55 -4.51
CA THR A 144 -2.61 -13.10 -4.70
C THR A 144 -2.92 -12.44 -3.35
N ASP A 145 -2.07 -11.50 -2.93
CA ASP A 145 -2.34 -10.65 -1.76
C ASP A 145 -3.31 -9.53 -2.13
N ILE A 146 -4.33 -9.35 -1.30
CA ILE A 146 -5.34 -8.32 -1.46
C ILE A 146 -5.05 -7.21 -0.44
N GLN A 147 -4.96 -5.99 -0.94
CA GLN A 147 -4.70 -4.81 -0.11
C GLN A 147 -5.92 -4.53 0.78
N THR A 148 -5.70 -4.42 2.08
CA THR A 148 -6.73 -4.04 3.05
C THR A 148 -6.99 -2.54 3.02
N LYS A 149 -8.14 -2.13 3.59
CA LYS A 149 -8.43 -0.72 3.78
C LYS A 149 -7.37 -0.02 4.64
N ALA A 150 -6.90 -0.68 5.70
CA ALA A 150 -5.85 -0.12 6.56
C ALA A 150 -4.53 0.14 5.80
N GLU A 151 -4.12 -0.79 4.94
CA GLU A 151 -2.94 -0.62 4.08
C GLU A 151 -3.13 0.52 3.07
N HIS A 152 -4.32 0.61 2.47
CA HIS A 152 -4.66 1.69 1.53
C HIS A 152 -4.63 3.06 2.23
N ASP A 153 -5.27 3.18 3.39
CA ASP A 153 -5.31 4.42 4.17
C ASP A 153 -3.90 4.84 4.60
N PHE A 154 -3.08 3.89 5.07
CA PHE A 154 -1.67 4.14 5.39
C PHE A 154 -0.87 4.69 4.20
N PHE A 155 -1.04 4.11 3.01
CA PHE A 155 -0.38 4.61 1.80
C PHE A 155 -0.83 6.03 1.46
N SER A 156 -2.11 6.29 1.53
CA SER A 156 -2.69 7.60 1.23
C SER A 156 -2.17 8.68 2.19
N GLU A 157 -2.24 8.41 3.49
CA GLU A 157 -1.82 9.36 4.52
C GLU A 157 -0.31 9.60 4.53
N SER A 158 0.49 8.53 4.42
CA SER A 158 1.96 8.65 4.35
C SER A 158 2.41 9.43 3.11
N ALA A 159 1.73 9.26 1.97
CA ALA A 159 1.99 10.04 0.77
C ALA A 159 1.59 11.52 0.94
N SER A 160 0.49 11.80 1.64
CA SER A 160 0.05 13.16 1.94
C SER A 160 1.05 13.91 2.81
N VAL A 161 1.51 13.27 3.90
CA VAL A 161 2.55 13.86 4.78
C VAL A 161 3.84 14.14 4.02
N TYR A 162 4.29 13.17 3.20
CA TYR A 162 5.47 13.35 2.36
C TYR A 162 5.32 14.51 1.39
N LEU A 163 4.21 14.57 0.66
CA LEU A 163 3.97 15.60 -0.35
C LEU A 163 3.94 17.01 0.26
N GLN A 164 3.30 17.14 1.41
CA GLN A 164 3.28 18.42 2.14
C GLN A 164 4.70 18.87 2.50
N ALA A 165 5.47 18.02 3.18
CA ALA A 165 6.84 18.35 3.60
C ALA A 165 7.78 18.58 2.41
N TYR A 166 7.59 17.85 1.31
CA TYR A 166 8.35 18.07 0.07
C TYR A 166 8.09 19.45 -0.54
N ARG A 167 6.81 19.85 -0.61
CA ARG A 167 6.42 21.16 -1.15
C ARG A 167 6.95 22.31 -0.29
N GLU A 168 6.86 22.18 1.03
CA GLU A 168 7.40 23.15 1.99
C GLU A 168 8.92 23.32 1.78
N ALA A 169 9.67 22.22 1.73
CA ALA A 169 11.11 22.27 1.51
C ALA A 169 11.49 22.87 0.15
N ARG A 170 10.73 22.60 -0.91
CA ARG A 170 10.95 23.21 -2.24
C ARG A 170 10.67 24.72 -2.22
N ALA A 171 9.63 25.16 -1.53
CA ALA A 171 9.31 26.60 -1.39
C ALA A 171 10.41 27.33 -0.60
N GLU A 172 10.92 26.76 0.49
CA GLU A 172 12.04 27.32 1.26
C GLU A 172 13.29 27.50 0.40
N MET A 173 13.63 26.53 -0.44
CA MET A 173 14.79 26.63 -1.34
C MET A 173 14.62 27.72 -2.41
N GLN A 174 13.40 27.88 -2.94
CA GLN A 174 13.12 28.91 -3.94
C GLN A 174 13.18 30.32 -3.33
N SER A 175 12.69 30.49 -2.11
CA SER A 175 12.74 31.79 -1.42
C SER A 175 14.16 32.20 -0.96
N SER A 176 15.04 31.18 -0.81
CA SER A 176 16.43 31.37 -0.40
C SER A 176 17.39 31.67 -1.57
N GLN A 177 16.92 31.60 -2.82
CA GLN A 177 17.71 31.99 -3.98
C GLN A 177 17.70 33.55 -4.10
N PRO A 178 18.87 34.19 -4.17
CA PRO A 178 18.93 35.64 -4.39
C PRO A 178 18.28 35.94 -5.74
N THR A 179 17.35 36.89 -5.73
CA THR A 179 16.73 37.41 -6.95
C THR A 179 17.87 37.89 -7.86
N PRO A 180 18.01 37.46 -9.11
CA PRO A 180 19.02 37.98 -10.01
C PRO A 180 18.76 39.47 -10.17
N SER A 181 19.70 40.31 -9.70
CA SER A 181 19.68 41.75 -9.94
C SER A 181 19.78 41.94 -11.44
N ILE A 182 18.71 42.31 -12.11
CA ILE A 182 18.74 42.78 -13.50
C ILE A 182 19.36 44.14 -13.46
N GLU A 183 20.69 44.22 -13.59
CA GLU A 183 21.36 45.48 -13.91
C GLU A 183 20.97 45.88 -15.32
N THR A 184 19.95 46.71 -15.40
CA THR A 184 19.59 47.36 -16.67
C THR A 184 20.62 48.47 -16.92
N SER A 185 21.75 48.15 -17.49
CA SER A 185 22.68 49.16 -18.00
C SER A 185 22.11 49.74 -19.29
N VAL A 186 21.36 50.84 -19.14
CA VAL A 186 20.93 51.68 -20.26
C VAL A 186 22.12 52.51 -20.73
N ASN A 187 22.78 52.06 -21.76
CA ASN A 187 23.89 52.82 -22.41
C ASN A 187 23.26 53.78 -23.42
N ILE A 188 22.93 55.01 -22.98
CA ILE A 188 22.49 56.12 -23.86
C ILE A 188 23.75 56.74 -24.42
N ARG A 189 24.10 56.47 -25.68
CA ARG A 189 25.04 57.28 -26.47
C ARG A 189 24.25 58.39 -27.18
N ALA A 190 24.52 59.63 -26.79
CA ALA A 190 24.17 60.82 -27.56
C ALA A 190 25.13 61.02 -28.70
#